data_5570ec208a957298167658d1263074df
#
_entry.id   5570ec208a957298167658d1263074df
#
_cell.length_a   1.000
_cell.length_b   1.000
_cell.length_c   1.000
_cell.angle_alpha   90.00
_cell.angle_beta   90.00
_cell.angle_gamma   90.00
#
_symmetry.space_group_name_H-M   'P 1'
#
loop_
_entity.id
_entity.type
_entity.pdbx_description
1 polymer ?
#
loop_
_entity_poly.entity_id
_entity_poly.type
_entity_poly.pdbx_seq_one_letter_code
_entity_poly.pdbx_strand_id
1 'polypeptide(L)'
;VLQNLKNNNYKSKKEFKKYKNSPIKLKRRKIEIVNEANSYTEEVRRSIKNEYGFKTLYSEGLSIRTPLNIDYQIQAIKSLRKGIESYDRRHGWRGVITNKNKDANWKDIVDKFKIDPTLNWKKAEIIEIQEGGIFFKTFEDQKGSIQTERLKWAIPKKKNINNVFKIGDIILVKKEKN
;
A
#
# COMPACT_ATOMS: atom_id res chain seq x y z
N VAL A 1 23.51 -19.52 32.69
CA VAL A 1 22.18 -19.38 33.34
C VAL A 1 21.71 -20.71 33.90
N LEU A 2 21.52 -21.78 33.08
CA LEU A 2 20.99 -23.07 33.53
C LEU A 2 21.84 -23.72 34.64
N GLN A 3 23.17 -23.61 34.56
CA GLN A 3 24.09 -24.16 35.58
C GLN A 3 23.89 -23.44 36.92
N ASN A 4 23.71 -22.12 36.91
CA ASN A 4 23.47 -21.35 38.14
C ASN A 4 22.13 -21.69 38.79
N LEU A 5 21.08 -21.89 37.96
CA LEU A 5 19.77 -22.34 38.44
C LEU A 5 19.85 -23.72 39.12
N LYS A 6 20.68 -24.65 38.61
CA LYS A 6 20.91 -25.92 39.23
C LYS A 6 21.71 -25.79 40.53
N ASN A 7 22.82 -25.02 40.51
CA ASN A 7 23.70 -24.83 41.68
C ASN A 7 23.00 -24.18 42.86
N ASN A 8 22.04 -23.27 42.58
CA ASN A 8 21.24 -22.60 43.60
C ASN A 8 19.92 -23.32 43.93
N ASN A 9 19.78 -24.58 43.54
CA ASN A 9 18.61 -25.45 43.79
C ASN A 9 17.27 -24.93 43.24
N TYR A 10 17.27 -23.97 42.31
CA TYR A 10 16.05 -23.52 41.64
C TYR A 10 15.52 -24.54 40.60
N LYS A 11 16.40 -25.47 40.15
CA LYS A 11 16.05 -26.54 39.24
C LYS A 11 16.71 -27.86 39.63
N SER A 12 15.97 -28.95 39.53
CA SER A 12 16.46 -30.31 39.82
C SER A 12 17.47 -30.77 38.75
N LYS A 13 18.30 -31.78 39.07
CA LYS A 13 19.23 -32.42 38.13
C LYS A 13 18.51 -32.99 36.89
N LYS A 14 17.27 -33.50 37.06
CA LYS A 14 16.45 -34.05 35.96
C LYS A 14 15.97 -32.93 35.02
N GLU A 15 15.48 -31.82 35.56
CA GLU A 15 15.06 -30.68 34.78
C GLU A 15 16.23 -30.01 34.05
N PHE A 16 17.40 -29.90 34.72
CA PHE A 16 18.61 -29.39 34.10
C PHE A 16 18.99 -30.20 32.83
N LYS A 17 19.02 -31.52 32.91
CA LYS A 17 19.30 -32.41 31.74
C LYS A 17 18.27 -32.16 30.62
N LYS A 18 16.97 -32.08 30.97
CA LYS A 18 15.88 -31.83 30.03
C LYS A 18 16.09 -30.49 29.27
N TYR A 19 16.34 -29.44 29.99
CA TYR A 19 16.49 -28.10 29.38
C TYR A 19 17.81 -27.90 28.65
N LYS A 20 18.89 -28.55 29.11
CA LYS A 20 20.18 -28.51 28.41
C LYS A 20 20.10 -29.10 27.00
N ASN A 21 19.31 -30.13 26.82
CA ASN A 21 19.12 -30.81 25.53
C ASN A 21 17.94 -30.29 24.72
N SER A 22 17.18 -29.33 25.23
CA SER A 22 16.05 -28.76 24.51
C SER A 22 16.52 -27.67 23.56
N PRO A 23 15.99 -27.60 22.32
CA PRO A 23 16.31 -26.52 21.42
C PRO A 23 15.79 -25.19 21.96
N ILE A 24 16.57 -24.14 21.82
CA ILE A 24 16.15 -22.78 22.19
C ILE A 24 15.13 -22.29 21.19
N LYS A 25 13.87 -22.14 21.61
CA LYS A 25 12.81 -21.56 20.79
C LYS A 25 12.78 -20.06 21.01
N LEU A 26 13.20 -19.30 20.02
CA LEU A 26 13.10 -17.84 20.02
C LEU A 26 11.68 -17.42 19.61
N LYS A 27 10.97 -16.71 20.48
CA LYS A 27 9.74 -16.04 20.14
C LYS A 27 10.09 -14.65 19.64
N ARG A 28 10.17 -14.46 18.33
CA ARG A 28 10.34 -13.14 17.75
C ARG A 28 9.08 -12.31 18.04
N ARG A 29 9.27 -11.11 18.59
CA ARG A 29 8.19 -10.14 18.73
C ARG A 29 7.78 -9.73 17.32
N LYS A 30 6.55 -10.04 16.91
CA LYS A 30 5.98 -9.50 15.68
C LYS A 30 5.67 -8.03 15.96
N ILE A 31 6.31 -7.15 15.24
CA ILE A 31 5.92 -5.74 15.18
C ILE A 31 4.81 -5.68 14.14
N GLU A 32 3.60 -5.44 14.58
CA GLU A 32 2.46 -5.20 13.69
C GLU A 32 2.55 -3.76 13.21
N ILE A 33 2.90 -3.60 11.94
CA ILE A 33 2.91 -2.30 11.26
C ILE A 33 1.56 -2.14 10.57
N VAL A 34 0.79 -1.14 11.00
CA VAL A 34 -0.47 -0.76 10.38
C VAL A 34 -0.18 0.34 9.37
N ASN A 35 -0.09 -0.02 8.10
CA ASN A 35 0.26 0.91 7.02
C ASN A 35 -0.69 2.12 6.94
N GLU A 36 -1.96 1.93 7.26
CA GLU A 36 -2.96 2.98 7.30
C GLU A 36 -2.70 4.01 8.41
N ALA A 37 -1.93 3.67 9.43
CA ALA A 37 -1.55 4.57 10.51
C ALA A 37 -0.24 5.33 10.28
N ASN A 38 0.46 5.10 9.17
CA ASN A 38 1.78 5.68 8.93
C ASN A 38 1.80 7.21 9.01
N SER A 39 0.83 7.89 8.41
CA SER A 39 0.74 9.36 8.45
C SER A 39 0.49 9.88 9.88
N TYR A 40 -0.38 9.20 10.62
CA TYR A 40 -0.63 9.53 12.03
C TYR A 40 0.62 9.31 12.89
N THR A 41 1.28 8.17 12.73
CA THR A 41 2.51 7.84 13.46
C THR A 41 3.62 8.84 13.17
N GLU A 42 3.75 9.30 11.92
CA GLU A 42 4.74 10.31 11.53
C GLU A 42 4.44 11.66 12.16
N GLU A 43 3.18 12.06 12.27
CA GLU A 43 2.80 13.30 12.95
C GLU A 43 3.08 13.24 14.45
N VAL A 44 2.77 12.11 15.10
CA VAL A 44 3.14 11.87 16.51
C VAL A 44 4.66 11.93 16.68
N ARG A 45 5.42 11.26 15.81
CA ARG A 45 6.88 11.29 15.83
C ARG A 45 7.42 12.73 15.72
N ARG A 46 6.85 13.51 14.81
CA ARG A 46 7.24 14.92 14.60
C ARG A 46 6.95 15.78 15.82
N SER A 47 5.76 15.61 16.41
CA SER A 47 5.36 16.32 17.63
C SER A 47 6.29 16.01 18.80
N ILE A 48 6.56 14.73 19.06
CA ILE A 48 7.48 14.29 20.13
C ILE A 48 8.90 14.78 19.89
N LYS A 49 9.38 14.72 18.64
CA LYS A 49 10.70 15.25 18.30
C LYS A 49 10.81 16.75 18.59
N ASN A 50 9.77 17.52 18.28
CA ASN A 50 9.76 18.97 18.50
C ASN A 50 9.71 19.33 19.99
N GLU A 51 8.99 18.52 20.80
CA GLU A 51 8.81 18.78 22.23
C GLU A 51 9.99 18.28 23.08
N TYR A 52 10.48 17.05 22.80
CA TYR A 52 11.50 16.39 23.63
C TYR A 52 12.88 16.28 22.96
N GLY A 53 12.99 16.63 21.70
CA GLY A 53 14.23 16.57 20.93
C GLY A 53 14.53 15.22 20.31
N PHE A 54 15.52 15.23 19.40
CA PHE A 54 15.92 14.05 18.62
C PHE A 54 16.54 12.96 19.51
N LYS A 55 17.41 13.34 20.44
CA LYS A 55 18.14 12.41 21.31
C LYS A 55 17.18 11.60 22.17
N THR A 56 16.24 12.27 22.83
CA THR A 56 15.23 11.64 23.68
C THR A 56 14.37 10.67 22.88
N LEU A 57 13.92 11.06 21.69
CA LEU A 57 13.08 10.22 20.84
C LEU A 57 13.78 8.91 20.42
N TYR A 58 15.08 8.94 20.08
CA TYR A 58 15.76 7.80 19.48
C TYR A 58 16.72 7.04 20.42
N SER A 59 17.15 7.65 21.53
CA SER A 59 18.20 7.09 22.39
C SER A 59 17.77 6.79 23.82
N GLU A 60 16.66 7.37 24.30
CA GLU A 60 16.26 7.27 25.71
C GLU A 60 15.10 6.27 25.98
N GLY A 61 14.69 5.49 24.94
CA GLY A 61 13.76 4.39 25.10
C GLY A 61 12.33 4.81 25.45
N LEU A 62 11.80 5.87 24.84
CA LEU A 62 10.44 6.34 25.05
C LEU A 62 9.39 5.29 24.69
N SER A 63 8.33 5.22 25.50
CA SER A 63 7.11 4.50 25.19
C SER A 63 5.96 5.50 24.99
N ILE A 64 5.46 5.59 23.77
CA ILE A 64 4.44 6.57 23.38
C ILE A 64 3.11 5.84 23.19
N ARG A 65 2.10 6.26 23.94
CA ARG A 65 0.71 5.77 23.80
C ARG A 65 -0.16 6.88 23.24
N THR A 66 -0.95 6.52 22.23
CA THR A 66 -1.87 7.46 21.59
C THR A 66 -3.30 6.93 21.65
N PRO A 67 -4.33 7.79 21.58
CA PRO A 67 -5.72 7.38 21.57
C PRO A 67 -6.19 6.88 20.19
N LEU A 68 -5.28 6.54 19.28
CA LEU A 68 -5.62 6.10 17.93
C LEU A 68 -6.46 4.82 17.98
N ASN A 69 -7.65 4.87 17.41
CA ASN A 69 -8.46 3.71 17.09
C ASN A 69 -8.22 3.30 15.64
N ILE A 70 -7.65 2.12 15.44
CA ILE A 70 -7.24 1.64 14.11
C ILE A 70 -8.43 1.46 13.17
N ASP A 71 -9.58 0.99 13.66
CA ASP A 71 -10.76 0.76 12.82
C ASP A 71 -11.31 2.09 12.30
N TYR A 72 -11.38 3.11 13.16
CA TYR A 72 -11.79 4.45 12.76
C TYR A 72 -10.78 5.08 11.80
N GLN A 73 -9.49 4.88 12.02
CA GLN A 73 -8.44 5.35 11.11
C GLN A 73 -8.60 4.75 9.71
N ILE A 74 -8.83 3.43 9.63
CA ILE A 74 -9.06 2.74 8.36
C ILE A 74 -10.32 3.28 7.65
N GLN A 75 -11.42 3.49 8.39
CA GLN A 75 -12.65 4.04 7.82
C GLN A 75 -12.47 5.49 7.35
N ALA A 76 -11.78 6.32 8.12
CA ALA A 76 -11.46 7.70 7.74
C ALA A 76 -10.66 7.77 6.43
N ILE A 77 -9.60 6.94 6.30
CA ILE A 77 -8.80 6.88 5.07
C ILE A 77 -9.63 6.39 3.88
N LYS A 78 -10.46 5.35 4.06
CA LYS A 78 -11.35 4.88 2.98
C LYS A 78 -12.31 5.96 2.52
N SER A 79 -12.91 6.69 3.45
CA SER A 79 -13.85 7.78 3.17
C SER A 79 -13.16 8.94 2.44
N LEU A 80 -11.98 9.35 2.92
CA LEU A 80 -11.18 10.39 2.28
C LEU A 80 -10.80 10.00 0.85
N ARG A 81 -10.27 8.79 0.65
CA ARG A 81 -9.90 8.29 -0.68
C ARG A 81 -11.09 8.24 -1.64
N LYS A 82 -12.24 7.75 -1.16
CA LYS A 82 -13.49 7.75 -1.95
C LYS A 82 -13.91 9.17 -2.33
N GLY A 83 -13.79 10.12 -1.40
CA GLY A 83 -14.07 11.53 -1.65
C GLY A 83 -13.16 12.13 -2.72
N ILE A 84 -11.84 11.87 -2.63
CA ILE A 84 -10.85 12.33 -3.62
C ILE A 84 -11.09 11.68 -4.98
N GLU A 85 -11.32 10.36 -5.05
CA GLU A 85 -11.65 9.68 -6.32
C GLU A 85 -12.92 10.26 -6.96
N SER A 86 -13.95 10.54 -6.17
CA SER A 86 -15.20 11.13 -6.66
C SER A 86 -15.01 12.58 -7.14
N TYR A 87 -14.20 13.35 -6.42
CA TYR A 87 -13.83 14.70 -6.83
C TYR A 87 -13.09 14.70 -8.16
N ASP A 88 -12.07 13.85 -8.28
CA ASP A 88 -11.25 13.74 -9.49
C ASP A 88 -12.07 13.32 -10.71
N ARG A 89 -12.96 12.34 -10.56
CA ARG A 89 -13.88 11.90 -11.63
C ARG A 89 -14.82 13.02 -12.10
N ARG A 90 -15.29 13.88 -11.19
CA ARG A 90 -16.12 15.06 -11.58
C ARG A 90 -15.34 16.10 -12.39
N HIS A 91 -14.04 16.19 -12.20
CA HIS A 91 -13.16 17.10 -12.96
C HIS A 91 -12.69 16.51 -14.29
N GLY A 92 -13.02 15.25 -14.56
CA GLY A 92 -12.74 14.55 -15.81
C GLY A 92 -11.38 13.86 -15.85
N TRP A 93 -11.13 13.22 -16.97
CA TRP A 93 -9.94 12.43 -17.21
C TRP A 93 -8.69 13.31 -17.42
N ARG A 94 -7.63 13.06 -16.67
CA ARG A 94 -6.38 13.82 -16.75
C ARG A 94 -5.36 13.24 -17.72
N GLY A 95 -5.67 12.13 -18.36
CA GLY A 95 -4.79 11.47 -19.31
C GLY A 95 -4.17 10.18 -18.79
N VAL A 96 -3.34 9.59 -19.63
CA VAL A 96 -2.63 8.35 -19.38
C VAL A 96 -1.28 8.63 -18.68
N ILE A 97 -0.67 7.63 -18.09
CA ILE A 97 0.67 7.77 -17.50
C ILE A 97 1.70 8.02 -18.61
N THR A 98 1.63 7.21 -19.66
CA THR A 98 2.46 7.29 -20.85
C THR A 98 1.85 6.41 -21.96
N ASN A 99 2.41 6.45 -23.17
CA ASN A 99 2.03 5.52 -24.25
C ASN A 99 3.25 4.76 -24.74
N LYS A 100 3.20 3.44 -24.69
CA LYS A 100 4.28 2.53 -25.05
C LYS A 100 4.76 2.66 -26.51
N ASN A 101 3.84 3.00 -27.42
CA ASN A 101 4.12 3.10 -28.83
C ASN A 101 4.63 4.49 -29.26
N LYS A 102 4.51 5.51 -28.36
CA LYS A 102 4.87 6.90 -28.66
C LYS A 102 6.07 7.37 -27.87
N ASP A 103 6.23 6.92 -26.64
CA ASP A 103 7.27 7.39 -25.73
C ASP A 103 8.42 6.39 -25.71
N ALA A 104 9.57 6.75 -26.25
CA ALA A 104 10.77 5.90 -26.23
C ALA A 104 11.19 5.50 -24.80
N ASN A 105 10.97 6.40 -23.83
CA ASN A 105 11.33 6.20 -22.42
C ASN A 105 10.14 5.74 -21.55
N TRP A 106 9.11 5.13 -22.14
CA TRP A 106 7.91 4.74 -21.42
C TRP A 106 8.17 3.85 -20.19
N LYS A 107 9.17 2.96 -20.25
CA LYS A 107 9.54 2.09 -19.11
C LYS A 107 9.99 2.91 -17.91
N ASP A 108 10.90 3.85 -18.12
CA ASP A 108 11.41 4.72 -17.06
C ASP A 108 10.29 5.58 -16.43
N ILE A 109 9.36 6.06 -17.26
CA ILE A 109 8.20 6.84 -16.79
C ILE A 109 7.32 5.95 -15.90
N VAL A 110 7.04 4.73 -16.35
CA VAL A 110 6.23 3.76 -15.59
C VAL A 110 6.92 3.36 -14.28
N ASP A 111 8.23 3.14 -14.29
CA ASP A 111 8.98 2.74 -13.09
C ASP A 111 9.07 3.87 -12.06
N LYS A 112 9.21 5.10 -12.51
CA LYS A 112 9.20 6.29 -11.66
C LYS A 112 7.80 6.59 -11.09
N PHE A 113 6.74 6.20 -11.76
CA PHE A 113 5.37 6.38 -11.29
C PHE A 113 5.05 5.39 -10.17
N LYS A 114 5.17 5.83 -8.93
CA LYS A 114 4.91 5.00 -7.74
C LYS A 114 3.45 5.07 -7.34
N ILE A 115 2.86 3.91 -7.08
CA ILE A 115 1.52 3.78 -6.51
C ILE A 115 1.69 3.53 -5.01
N ASP A 116 0.88 4.19 -4.18
CA ASP A 116 0.82 3.90 -2.74
C ASP A 116 0.48 2.41 -2.54
N PRO A 117 1.32 1.63 -1.84
CA PRO A 117 1.11 0.19 -1.65
C PRO A 117 -0.22 -0.17 -0.96
N THR A 118 -0.83 0.79 -0.25
CA THR A 118 -2.13 0.60 0.41
C THR A 118 -3.31 0.75 -0.56
N LEU A 119 -3.05 1.14 -1.82
CA LEU A 119 -4.04 1.22 -2.88
C LEU A 119 -4.05 -0.07 -3.71
N ASN A 120 -5.24 -0.56 -4.01
CA ASN A 120 -5.41 -1.72 -4.90
C ASN A 120 -5.43 -1.32 -6.39
N TRP A 121 -4.60 -0.34 -6.76
CA TRP A 121 -4.45 0.10 -8.14
C TRP A 121 -3.31 -0.66 -8.80
N LYS A 122 -3.50 -1.02 -10.07
CA LYS A 122 -2.48 -1.69 -10.89
C LYS A 122 -2.23 -0.89 -12.15
N LYS A 123 -0.98 -0.90 -12.62
CA LYS A 123 -0.63 -0.37 -13.94
C LYS A 123 -1.04 -1.38 -14.99
N ALA A 124 -1.65 -0.91 -16.06
CA ALA A 124 -2.13 -1.76 -17.14
C ALA A 124 -1.94 -1.07 -18.49
N GLU A 125 -1.61 -1.87 -19.51
CA GLU A 125 -1.51 -1.46 -20.91
C GLU A 125 -2.84 -1.71 -21.61
N ILE A 126 -3.35 -0.75 -22.36
CA ILE A 126 -4.49 -0.94 -23.24
C ILE A 126 -4.02 -1.72 -24.47
N ILE A 127 -4.57 -2.93 -24.64
CA ILE A 127 -4.21 -3.82 -25.75
C ILE A 127 -5.22 -3.78 -26.90
N GLU A 128 -6.47 -3.42 -26.61
CA GLU A 128 -7.54 -3.38 -27.60
C GLU A 128 -8.64 -2.38 -27.19
N ILE A 129 -9.25 -1.73 -28.18
CA ILE A 129 -10.37 -0.80 -28.00
C ILE A 129 -11.50 -1.24 -28.92
N GLN A 130 -12.66 -1.49 -28.35
CA GLN A 130 -13.90 -1.83 -29.05
C GLN A 130 -15.01 -0.85 -28.70
N GLU A 131 -16.13 -0.87 -29.42
CA GLU A 131 -17.31 -0.04 -29.08
C GLU A 131 -17.84 -0.30 -27.66
N GLY A 132 -17.74 -1.56 -27.20
CA GLY A 132 -18.19 -1.99 -25.86
C GLY A 132 -17.25 -1.63 -24.72
N GLY A 133 -16.02 -1.14 -24.98
CA GLY A 133 -15.06 -0.81 -23.95
C GLY A 133 -13.59 -0.98 -24.35
N ILE A 134 -12.74 -0.95 -23.35
CA ILE A 134 -11.30 -1.18 -23.52
C ILE A 134 -10.88 -2.50 -22.88
N PHE A 135 -9.97 -3.20 -23.55
CA PHE A 135 -9.30 -4.38 -23.00
C PHE A 135 -7.88 -4.00 -22.63
N PHE A 136 -7.45 -4.50 -21.48
CA PHE A 136 -6.15 -4.18 -20.93
C PHE A 136 -5.43 -5.43 -20.42
N LYS A 137 -4.13 -5.32 -20.28
CA LYS A 137 -3.25 -6.29 -19.66
C LYS A 137 -2.43 -5.61 -18.57
N THR A 138 -2.49 -6.11 -17.34
CA THR A 138 -1.67 -5.59 -16.25
C THR A 138 -0.22 -6.01 -16.41
N PHE A 139 0.70 -5.32 -15.74
CA PHE A 139 2.11 -5.72 -15.72
C PHE A 139 2.37 -7.06 -15.01
N GLU A 140 1.36 -7.62 -14.34
CA GLU A 140 1.34 -8.96 -13.75
C GLU A 140 0.66 -9.99 -14.68
N ASP A 141 0.54 -9.68 -15.98
CA ASP A 141 -0.07 -10.52 -17.02
C ASP A 141 -1.56 -10.83 -16.86
N GLN A 142 -2.27 -10.13 -15.95
CA GLN A 142 -3.72 -10.29 -15.80
C GLN A 142 -4.45 -9.49 -16.89
N LYS A 143 -5.33 -10.15 -17.63
CA LYS A 143 -6.20 -9.50 -18.62
C LYS A 143 -7.52 -9.07 -17.98
N GLY A 144 -8.08 -7.97 -18.45
CA GLY A 144 -9.37 -7.44 -18.01
C GLY A 144 -9.96 -6.50 -19.03
N SER A 145 -11.21 -6.10 -18.77
CA SER A 145 -11.92 -5.13 -19.60
C SER A 145 -12.61 -4.08 -18.74
N ILE A 146 -12.83 -2.90 -19.32
CA ILE A 146 -13.61 -1.82 -18.73
C ILE A 146 -14.69 -1.45 -19.74
N GLN A 147 -15.95 -1.63 -19.38
CA GLN A 147 -17.09 -1.30 -20.22
C GLN A 147 -17.20 0.21 -20.48
N THR A 148 -17.71 0.61 -21.64
CA THR A 148 -17.87 2.02 -22.03
C THR A 148 -18.68 2.81 -21.02
N GLU A 149 -19.70 2.21 -20.39
CA GLU A 149 -20.52 2.85 -19.35
C GLU A 149 -19.69 3.35 -18.17
N ARG A 150 -18.67 2.60 -17.80
CA ARG A 150 -17.73 2.94 -16.71
C ARG A 150 -16.68 3.95 -17.10
N LEU A 151 -16.53 4.23 -18.39
CA LEU A 151 -15.59 5.21 -18.94
C LEU A 151 -16.25 6.57 -19.23
N LYS A 152 -17.58 6.69 -19.12
CA LYS A 152 -18.32 7.92 -19.44
C LYS A 152 -17.79 9.18 -18.73
N TRP A 153 -17.30 9.04 -17.51
CA TRP A 153 -16.71 10.14 -16.77
C TRP A 153 -15.38 10.63 -17.38
N ALA A 154 -14.65 9.74 -18.07
CA ALA A 154 -13.38 10.03 -18.70
C ALA A 154 -13.52 10.53 -20.13
N ILE A 155 -14.67 10.28 -20.77
CA ILE A 155 -14.93 10.62 -22.17
C ILE A 155 -15.80 11.90 -22.21
N PRO A 156 -15.27 13.05 -22.70
CA PRO A 156 -16.07 14.25 -22.88
C PRO A 156 -17.27 14.02 -23.81
N LYS A 157 -18.40 14.67 -23.53
CA LYS A 157 -19.69 14.47 -24.24
C LYS A 157 -19.66 14.50 -25.78
N LYS A 158 -18.65 15.13 -26.38
CA LYS A 158 -18.48 15.27 -27.83
C LYS A 158 -17.36 14.40 -28.41
N LYS A 159 -16.77 13.49 -27.62
CA LYS A 159 -15.65 12.63 -28.05
C LYS A 159 -16.02 11.16 -27.96
N ASN A 160 -15.46 10.36 -28.86
CA ASN A 160 -15.53 8.91 -28.83
C ASN A 160 -14.40 8.32 -27.99
N ILE A 161 -14.53 7.09 -27.57
CA ILE A 161 -13.52 6.34 -26.79
C ILE A 161 -12.14 6.39 -27.46
N ASN A 162 -12.08 6.23 -28.79
CA ASN A 162 -10.86 6.29 -29.59
C ASN A 162 -10.18 7.66 -29.64
N ASN A 163 -10.88 8.73 -29.23
CA ASN A 163 -10.28 10.07 -29.15
C ASN A 163 -9.57 10.30 -27.82
N VAL A 164 -9.90 9.49 -26.81
CA VAL A 164 -9.39 9.63 -25.44
C VAL A 164 -8.35 8.59 -25.12
N PHE A 165 -8.57 7.35 -25.56
CA PHE A 165 -7.69 6.21 -25.33
C PHE A 165 -7.07 5.71 -26.62
N LYS A 166 -5.84 5.21 -26.52
CA LYS A 166 -5.09 4.61 -27.63
C LYS A 166 -4.52 3.25 -27.21
N ILE A 167 -4.33 2.36 -28.17
CA ILE A 167 -3.59 1.12 -27.94
C ILE A 167 -2.15 1.47 -27.51
N GLY A 168 -1.64 0.78 -26.50
CA GLY A 168 -0.35 1.04 -25.88
C GLY A 168 -0.38 2.11 -24.78
N ASP A 169 -1.53 2.71 -24.48
CA ASP A 169 -1.68 3.60 -23.33
C ASP A 169 -1.50 2.84 -22.02
N ILE A 170 -0.71 3.41 -21.10
CA ILE A 170 -0.53 2.88 -19.76
C ILE A 170 -1.41 3.69 -18.81
N ILE A 171 -2.32 2.96 -18.17
CA ILE A 171 -3.34 3.52 -17.26
C ILE A 171 -3.29 2.82 -15.90
N LEU A 172 -3.97 3.41 -14.92
CA LEU A 172 -4.25 2.77 -13.65
C LEU A 172 -5.62 2.10 -13.68
N VAL A 173 -5.66 0.84 -13.28
CA VAL A 173 -6.88 0.06 -13.14
C VAL A 173 -7.05 -0.46 -11.72
N LYS A 174 -8.29 -0.61 -11.30
CA LYS A 174 -8.65 -1.12 -9.97
C LYS A 174 -9.75 -2.17 -10.15
N LYS A 175 -9.58 -3.34 -9.52
CA LYS A 175 -10.64 -4.35 -9.49
C LYS A 175 -11.77 -3.83 -8.59
N GLU A 176 -12.96 -3.72 -9.14
CA GLU A 176 -14.15 -3.51 -8.33
C GLU A 176 -14.56 -4.83 -7.66
N LYS A 177 -14.97 -4.73 -6.41
CA LYS A 177 -15.68 -5.81 -5.75
C LYS A 177 -17.13 -5.73 -6.23
N ASN A 178 -17.61 -6.78 -6.86
CA ASN A 178 -19.05 -6.96 -7.10
C ASN A 178 -19.78 -7.00 -5.77
#